data_b7b8d1c330f4accf6e083bc8ee3b79e2
#
_entry.id   b7b8d1c330f4accf6e083bc8ee3b79e2
#
_cell.length_a   1.000
_cell.length_b   1.000
_cell.length_c   1.000
_cell.angle_alpha   90.00
_cell.angle_beta   90.00
_cell.angle_gamma   90.00
#
_symmetry.space_group_name_H-M   'P 1'
#
loop_
_entity.id
_entity.type
_entity.pdbx_description
1 polymer ?
#
loop_
_entity_poly.entity_id
_entity_poly.type
_entity_poly.pdbx_seq_one_letter_code
_entity_poly.pdbx_strand_id
1 'polypeptide(L)'
;MVDIPVTVGSLFHSRVDFLIDHRLMNIASAINNEVIFTSNLPGPRPTAAQCIKLRHVPGEVPWTAYAIALVELAERASYYGVGGLFPNFVQRPLPAGGPGTGAPPPNSQLTPGALGMGLQVSTALSVIFSLLAYTTPLLGGILADMRWGKFKTIAVGTGIAGIAHVLSVYAALPSLLQNGGAFVPFLLGLLLLGGSAGLIKANIAPIMAEQYIPLSDYVETLPNGEKVIKDREATIQKIMSAYYGSINVGAFIAISSTFAEKYVGFWLAFLIPGLIFLIMPFILHLIYPKLVPSRRPSSSTLIDTYHQARTYFSSSQHTQYKLEEDDSIEHGDHTDEPEFGKIIQACKFFSFFVVYNIADGGLNALLTSLAGSMTTNGVPNDFLGHANPLIIVVSIPLLNRYVYPYFAARRIAFGPVKRVIVGFLLAAVGMAWAAIIQHAIVHNRK
;
A
#
# COMPACT_ATOMS: atom_id res chain seq x y z
N MET A 1 55.86 -19.43 41.91
CA MET A 1 55.96 -19.31 40.48
C MET A 1 54.72 -19.96 39.92
N VAL A 2 53.74 -19.17 39.52
CA VAL A 2 52.51 -19.65 38.90
C VAL A 2 52.42 -18.90 37.60
N ASP A 3 52.50 -19.64 36.50
CA ASP A 3 52.37 -19.15 35.13
C ASP A 3 50.95 -18.68 34.87
N ILE A 4 50.78 -17.44 34.42
CA ILE A 4 49.55 -16.91 33.91
C ILE A 4 49.64 -16.97 32.38
N PRO A 5 48.78 -17.68 31.68
CA PRO A 5 48.84 -17.77 30.20
C PRO A 5 48.29 -16.52 29.58
N VAL A 6 49.02 -16.03 28.59
CA VAL A 6 48.70 -14.99 27.63
C VAL A 6 47.53 -15.47 26.73
N THR A 7 46.31 -15.04 27.06
CA THR A 7 45.10 -15.44 26.31
C THR A 7 44.22 -14.26 25.84
N VAL A 8 44.67 -13.02 26.03
CA VAL A 8 43.86 -11.85 25.58
C VAL A 8 44.22 -11.42 24.16
N GLY A 9 45.45 -11.67 23.70
CA GLY A 9 45.86 -11.30 22.32
C GLY A 9 45.28 -12.17 21.20
N SER A 10 45.04 -13.46 21.47
CA SER A 10 44.52 -14.38 20.48
C SER A 10 43.00 -14.20 20.18
N LEU A 11 42.24 -13.76 21.18
CA LEU A 11 40.79 -13.49 21.00
C LEU A 11 40.52 -12.18 20.24
N PHE A 12 41.41 -11.19 20.33
CA PHE A 12 41.31 -9.96 19.54
C PHE A 12 41.71 -10.20 18.09
N HIS A 13 42.71 -10.99 17.78
CA HIS A 13 43.13 -11.33 16.43
C HIS A 13 42.05 -12.14 15.71
N SER A 14 41.49 -13.17 16.34
CA SER A 14 40.45 -14.00 15.75
C SER A 14 39.13 -13.25 15.48
N ARG A 15 38.81 -12.24 16.27
CA ARG A 15 37.61 -11.38 16.04
C ARG A 15 37.83 -10.37 14.91
N VAL A 16 39.04 -9.85 14.79
CA VAL A 16 39.38 -8.91 13.70
C VAL A 16 39.46 -9.66 12.40
N ASP A 17 40.07 -10.85 12.33
CA ASP A 17 40.12 -11.70 11.17
C ASP A 17 38.74 -12.20 10.74
N PHE A 18 37.88 -12.57 11.69
CA PHE A 18 36.48 -12.93 11.41
C PHE A 18 35.65 -11.77 10.83
N LEU A 19 35.86 -10.54 11.31
CA LEU A 19 35.17 -9.34 10.80
C LEU A 19 35.71 -8.91 9.43
N ILE A 20 37.01 -9.09 9.18
CA ILE A 20 37.64 -8.81 7.89
C ILE A 20 37.19 -9.85 6.85
N ASP A 21 37.18 -11.15 7.20
CA ASP A 21 36.69 -12.22 6.33
C ASP A 21 35.20 -12.06 6.01
N HIS A 22 34.36 -11.67 6.97
CA HIS A 22 32.95 -11.40 6.73
C HIS A 22 32.72 -10.17 5.83
N ARG A 23 33.54 -9.11 5.97
CA ARG A 23 33.48 -7.96 5.07
C ARG A 23 34.01 -8.29 3.68
N LEU A 24 35.10 -9.03 3.57
CA LEU A 24 35.63 -9.46 2.28
C LEU A 24 34.70 -10.45 1.57
N MET A 25 34.06 -11.37 2.29
CA MET A 25 33.03 -12.25 1.72
C MET A 25 31.79 -11.46 1.26
N ASN A 26 31.36 -10.45 2.00
CA ASN A 26 30.25 -9.60 1.58
C ASN A 26 30.60 -8.73 0.37
N ILE A 27 31.82 -8.19 0.30
CA ILE A 27 32.32 -7.43 -0.86
C ILE A 27 32.51 -8.36 -2.05
N ALA A 28 33.10 -9.55 -1.90
CA ALA A 28 33.25 -10.54 -2.95
C ALA A 28 31.87 -11.06 -3.46
N SER A 29 30.90 -11.25 -2.55
CA SER A 29 29.52 -11.60 -2.89
C SER A 29 28.81 -10.46 -3.62
N ALA A 30 29.05 -9.20 -3.22
CA ALA A 30 28.51 -8.03 -3.91
C ALA A 30 29.13 -7.86 -5.31
N ILE A 31 30.45 -8.03 -5.43
CA ILE A 31 31.16 -7.98 -6.72
C ILE A 31 30.74 -9.13 -7.62
N ASN A 32 30.65 -10.38 -7.12
CA ASN A 32 30.14 -11.52 -7.89
C ASN A 32 28.68 -11.32 -8.30
N ASN A 33 27.84 -10.77 -7.43
CA ASN A 33 26.47 -10.44 -7.80
C ASN A 33 26.41 -9.32 -8.85
N GLU A 34 27.22 -8.27 -8.76
CA GLU A 34 27.32 -7.24 -9.81
C GLU A 34 27.82 -7.83 -11.14
N VAL A 35 28.81 -8.70 -11.13
CA VAL A 35 29.34 -9.36 -12.34
C VAL A 35 28.32 -10.31 -12.95
N ILE A 36 27.60 -11.10 -12.15
CA ILE A 36 26.53 -11.99 -12.63
C ILE A 36 25.34 -11.17 -13.18
N PHE A 37 25.00 -10.04 -12.58
CA PHE A 37 23.91 -9.17 -13.03
C PHE A 37 24.26 -8.28 -14.22
N THR A 38 25.54 -7.93 -14.41
CA THR A 38 26.01 -7.19 -15.61
C THR A 38 26.10 -8.07 -16.85
N SER A 39 26.28 -9.39 -16.69
CA SER A 39 26.28 -10.36 -17.78
C SER A 39 24.90 -10.63 -18.41
N ASN A 40 23.80 -10.21 -17.76
CA ASN A 40 22.43 -10.49 -18.19
C ASN A 40 21.69 -9.27 -18.75
N LEU A 41 22.38 -8.18 -19.09
CA LEU A 41 21.74 -7.06 -19.78
C LEU A 41 21.47 -7.44 -21.24
N PRO A 42 20.27 -7.15 -21.78
CA PRO A 42 19.92 -7.44 -23.17
C PRO A 42 20.74 -6.63 -24.20
N GLY A 43 21.48 -5.61 -23.75
CA GLY A 43 22.30 -4.75 -24.59
C GLY A 43 23.41 -4.03 -23.81
N PRO A 44 24.31 -3.32 -24.49
CA PRO A 44 25.40 -2.58 -23.85
C PRO A 44 24.89 -1.42 -23.00
N ARG A 45 25.62 -1.08 -21.94
CA ARG A 45 25.34 0.13 -21.14
C ARG A 45 25.53 1.38 -22.00
N PRO A 46 24.66 2.40 -21.87
CA PRO A 46 24.83 3.64 -22.61
C PRO A 46 26.05 4.42 -22.12
N THR A 47 26.77 5.02 -23.06
CA THR A 47 27.83 5.98 -22.74
C THR A 47 27.23 7.35 -22.39
N ALA A 48 27.98 8.21 -21.68
CA ALA A 48 27.50 9.55 -21.31
C ALA A 48 27.02 10.36 -22.55
N ALA A 49 27.71 10.24 -23.69
CA ALA A 49 27.31 10.89 -24.94
C ALA A 49 26.01 10.31 -25.52
N GLN A 50 25.75 9.00 -25.32
CA GLN A 50 24.51 8.35 -25.74
C GLN A 50 23.33 8.74 -24.85
N CYS A 51 23.54 8.89 -23.54
CA CYS A 51 22.50 9.35 -22.61
C CYS A 51 21.93 10.72 -23.00
N ILE A 52 22.76 11.60 -23.60
CA ILE A 52 22.32 12.95 -24.04
C ILE A 52 21.64 12.87 -25.42
N LYS A 53 22.09 11.99 -26.33
CA LYS A 53 21.67 11.98 -27.73
C LYS A 53 20.52 11.03 -28.05
N LEU A 54 20.44 9.91 -27.33
CA LEU A 54 19.44 8.89 -27.62
C LEU A 54 18.17 9.14 -26.82
N ARG A 55 17.05 8.74 -27.41
CA ARG A 55 15.74 8.81 -26.75
C ARG A 55 15.61 7.74 -25.68
N HIS A 56 15.19 8.13 -24.48
CA HIS A 56 14.86 7.23 -23.39
C HIS A 56 13.44 6.68 -23.58
N VAL A 57 13.29 5.39 -23.52
CA VAL A 57 11.99 4.69 -23.62
C VAL A 57 11.91 3.60 -22.57
N PRO A 58 10.70 3.33 -21.99
CA PRO A 58 10.54 2.22 -21.09
C PRO A 58 10.83 0.89 -21.81
N GLY A 59 11.40 -0.05 -21.08
CA GLY A 59 11.55 -1.43 -21.52
C GLY A 59 10.22 -2.18 -21.61
N GLU A 60 10.28 -3.45 -22.01
CA GLU A 60 9.13 -4.33 -22.04
C GLU A 60 8.77 -4.79 -20.62
N VAL A 61 7.52 -4.57 -20.24
CA VAL A 61 7.01 -5.03 -18.94
C VAL A 61 6.72 -6.52 -19.03
N PRO A 62 7.30 -7.36 -18.16
CA PRO A 62 7.03 -8.79 -18.14
C PRO A 62 5.56 -9.08 -17.87
N TRP A 63 4.98 -10.08 -18.54
CA TRP A 63 3.59 -10.46 -18.33
C TRP A 63 3.30 -10.90 -16.89
N THR A 64 4.31 -11.46 -16.18
CA THR A 64 4.22 -11.82 -14.77
C THR A 64 3.93 -10.60 -13.88
N ALA A 65 4.45 -9.41 -14.22
CA ALA A 65 4.11 -8.18 -13.53
C ALA A 65 2.63 -7.82 -13.71
N TYR A 66 2.06 -7.98 -14.91
CA TYR A 66 0.61 -7.76 -15.13
C TYR A 66 -0.24 -8.82 -14.42
N ALA A 67 0.21 -10.06 -14.34
CA ALA A 67 -0.50 -11.09 -13.58
C ALA A 67 -0.50 -10.79 -12.07
N ILE A 68 0.60 -10.25 -11.53
CA ILE A 68 0.65 -9.76 -10.14
C ILE A 68 -0.27 -8.53 -9.97
N ALA A 69 -0.38 -7.67 -10.98
CA ALA A 69 -1.32 -6.55 -10.95
C ALA A 69 -2.79 -7.02 -10.85
N LEU A 70 -3.14 -8.16 -11.47
CA LEU A 70 -4.46 -8.79 -11.30
C LEU A 70 -4.66 -9.36 -9.89
N VAL A 71 -3.59 -9.85 -9.24
CA VAL A 71 -3.64 -10.26 -7.82
C VAL A 71 -3.95 -9.05 -6.94
N GLU A 72 -3.31 -7.91 -7.17
CA GLU A 72 -3.61 -6.66 -6.47
C GLU A 72 -5.06 -6.22 -6.72
N LEU A 73 -5.53 -6.26 -7.96
CA LEU A 73 -6.92 -5.91 -8.30
C LEU A 73 -7.91 -6.75 -7.47
N ALA A 74 -7.72 -8.06 -7.41
CA ALA A 74 -8.60 -8.95 -6.65
C ALA A 74 -8.55 -8.67 -5.14
N GLU A 75 -7.36 -8.41 -4.61
CA GLU A 75 -7.19 -8.04 -3.20
C GLU A 75 -7.84 -6.69 -2.89
N ARG A 76 -7.69 -5.68 -3.76
CA ARG A 76 -8.32 -4.37 -3.57
C ARG A 76 -9.84 -4.43 -3.69
N ALA A 77 -10.37 -5.17 -4.68
CA ALA A 77 -11.81 -5.39 -4.80
C ALA A 77 -12.40 -6.03 -3.52
N SER A 78 -11.66 -6.98 -2.95
CA SER A 78 -11.99 -7.60 -1.68
C SER A 78 -11.94 -6.61 -0.51
N TYR A 79 -10.82 -5.93 -0.33
CA TYR A 79 -10.58 -5.00 0.78
C TYR A 79 -11.62 -3.87 0.82
N TYR A 80 -11.83 -3.19 -0.31
CA TYR A 80 -12.80 -2.09 -0.39
C TYR A 80 -14.25 -2.60 -0.40
N GLY A 81 -14.51 -3.75 -1.05
CA GLY A 81 -15.84 -4.34 -1.10
C GLY A 81 -16.36 -4.78 0.27
N VAL A 82 -15.49 -5.35 1.11
CA VAL A 82 -15.87 -5.75 2.48
C VAL A 82 -15.85 -4.56 3.43
N GLY A 83 -14.77 -3.77 3.39
CA GLY A 83 -14.61 -2.63 4.30
C GLY A 83 -15.68 -1.54 4.14
N GLY A 84 -16.16 -1.33 2.91
CA GLY A 84 -17.23 -0.37 2.61
C GLY A 84 -18.58 -0.74 3.25
N LEU A 85 -18.83 -2.03 3.48
CA LEU A 85 -20.09 -2.50 4.08
C LEU A 85 -20.13 -2.36 5.60
N PHE A 86 -18.99 -2.24 6.28
CA PHE A 86 -18.92 -2.22 7.75
C PHE A 86 -19.78 -1.15 8.40
N PRO A 87 -19.82 0.10 7.91
CA PRO A 87 -20.62 1.14 8.52
C PRO A 87 -22.09 0.77 8.63
N ASN A 88 -22.71 0.32 7.55
CA ASN A 88 -24.11 -0.06 7.54
C ASN A 88 -24.37 -1.36 8.32
N PHE A 89 -23.51 -2.39 8.12
CA PHE A 89 -23.66 -3.68 8.77
C PHE A 89 -23.65 -3.57 10.30
N VAL A 90 -22.75 -2.77 10.84
CA VAL A 90 -22.60 -2.62 12.30
C VAL A 90 -23.55 -1.59 12.89
N GLN A 91 -23.68 -0.43 12.22
CA GLN A 91 -24.39 0.72 12.79
C GLN A 91 -25.89 0.49 12.94
N ARG A 92 -26.53 -0.04 11.90
CA ARG A 92 -27.99 -0.03 11.78
C ARG A 92 -28.59 -1.39 12.13
N PRO A 93 -29.78 -1.39 12.77
CA PRO A 93 -30.52 -2.65 12.98
C PRO A 93 -31.09 -3.18 11.67
N LEU A 94 -31.56 -4.42 11.70
CA LEU A 94 -32.30 -5.00 10.59
C LEU A 94 -33.49 -4.12 10.22
N PRO A 95 -33.66 -3.75 8.92
CA PRO A 95 -34.77 -2.90 8.49
C PRO A 95 -36.13 -3.54 8.74
N ALA A 96 -37.03 -2.81 9.36
CA ALA A 96 -38.39 -3.26 9.62
C ALA A 96 -39.13 -3.53 8.28
N GLY A 97 -39.82 -4.66 8.18
CA GLY A 97 -40.51 -5.10 6.96
C GLY A 97 -39.60 -5.56 5.84
N GLY A 98 -38.30 -5.64 6.05
CA GLY A 98 -37.35 -6.22 5.12
C GLY A 98 -37.31 -7.76 5.16
N PRO A 99 -36.57 -8.38 4.23
CA PRO A 99 -36.51 -9.85 4.11
C PRO A 99 -35.67 -10.54 5.19
N GLY A 100 -35.15 -9.80 6.18
CA GLY A 100 -34.28 -10.34 7.24
C GLY A 100 -32.84 -10.61 6.81
N THR A 101 -32.45 -10.19 5.59
CA THR A 101 -31.09 -10.30 5.03
C THR A 101 -30.26 -9.04 5.26
N GLY A 102 -30.82 -8.06 5.94
CA GLY A 102 -30.25 -6.73 6.11
C GLY A 102 -30.62 -5.73 5.01
N ALA A 103 -31.19 -6.20 3.90
CA ALA A 103 -31.75 -5.32 2.87
C ALA A 103 -33.06 -4.65 3.35
N PRO A 104 -33.33 -3.39 2.99
CA PRO A 104 -34.60 -2.73 3.26
C PRO A 104 -35.73 -3.29 2.37
N PRO A 105 -37.00 -3.01 2.68
CA PRO A 105 -38.12 -3.34 1.79
C PRO A 105 -37.96 -2.69 0.43
N PRO A 106 -38.47 -3.32 -0.66
CA PRO A 106 -38.44 -2.74 -1.98
C PRO A 106 -39.09 -1.34 -2.02
N ASN A 107 -38.51 -0.43 -2.80
CA ASN A 107 -38.96 0.96 -2.95
C ASN A 107 -38.96 1.80 -1.66
N SER A 108 -38.36 1.33 -0.57
CA SER A 108 -38.19 2.13 0.64
C SER A 108 -36.95 3.01 0.57
N GLN A 109 -36.97 4.12 1.32
CA GLN A 109 -35.78 4.98 1.52
C GLN A 109 -34.93 4.54 2.73
N LEU A 110 -35.27 3.39 3.34
CA LEU A 110 -34.52 2.85 4.46
C LEU A 110 -33.11 2.46 4.02
N THR A 111 -32.19 2.60 4.95
CA THR A 111 -30.79 2.20 4.76
C THR A 111 -30.60 0.75 5.19
N PRO A 112 -29.79 -0.06 4.49
CA PRO A 112 -29.43 -1.40 4.95
C PRO A 112 -28.84 -1.40 6.36
N GLY A 113 -29.02 -2.50 7.09
CA GLY A 113 -28.50 -2.65 8.45
C GLY A 113 -28.58 -4.08 8.92
N ALA A 114 -27.78 -4.44 9.95
CA ALA A 114 -27.75 -5.78 10.48
C ALA A 114 -27.63 -5.83 12.02
N LEU A 115 -26.55 -5.29 12.61
CA LEU A 115 -26.25 -5.47 14.02
C LEU A 115 -26.89 -4.46 14.96
N GLY A 116 -27.19 -3.25 14.48
CA GLY A 116 -27.83 -2.20 15.30
C GLY A 116 -26.98 -1.68 16.46
N MET A 117 -25.65 -1.76 16.37
CA MET A 117 -24.74 -1.40 17.48
C MET A 117 -24.45 0.11 17.56
N GLY A 118 -24.98 0.89 16.64
CA GLY A 118 -24.84 2.35 16.61
C GLY A 118 -23.54 2.83 15.96
N LEU A 119 -23.48 4.16 15.75
CA LEU A 119 -22.40 4.81 15.01
C LEU A 119 -21.04 4.69 15.69
N GLN A 120 -21.00 4.78 17.03
CA GLN A 120 -19.73 4.74 17.78
C GLN A 120 -19.01 3.41 17.60
N VAL A 121 -19.71 2.28 17.75
CA VAL A 121 -19.16 0.94 17.58
C VAL A 121 -18.75 0.72 16.12
N SER A 122 -19.58 1.13 15.18
CA SER A 122 -19.28 1.05 13.75
C SER A 122 -18.01 1.80 13.38
N THR A 123 -17.85 3.04 13.87
CA THR A 123 -16.65 3.85 13.64
C THR A 123 -15.43 3.22 14.29
N ALA A 124 -15.55 2.73 15.55
CA ALA A 124 -14.45 2.09 16.24
C ALA A 124 -13.94 0.85 15.50
N LEU A 125 -14.84 -0.03 15.04
CA LEU A 125 -14.46 -1.23 14.27
C LEU A 125 -13.84 -0.88 12.91
N SER A 126 -14.34 0.15 12.23
CA SER A 126 -13.75 0.64 10.96
C SER A 126 -12.34 1.20 11.18
N VAL A 127 -12.12 1.91 12.29
CA VAL A 127 -10.79 2.42 12.66
C VAL A 127 -9.84 1.28 13.04
N ILE A 128 -10.31 0.27 13.80
CA ILE A 128 -9.52 -0.92 14.13
C ILE A 128 -9.11 -1.67 12.87
N PHE A 129 -10.04 -1.88 11.92
CA PHE A 129 -9.74 -2.49 10.63
C PHE A 129 -8.65 -1.72 9.87
N SER A 130 -8.81 -0.40 9.77
CA SER A 130 -7.82 0.46 9.12
C SER A 130 -6.48 0.43 9.85
N LEU A 131 -6.45 0.51 11.18
CA LEU A 131 -5.25 0.42 11.99
C LEU A 131 -4.49 -0.89 11.71
N LEU A 132 -5.18 -2.01 11.71
CA LEU A 132 -4.56 -3.30 11.36
C LEU A 132 -4.01 -3.28 9.94
N ALA A 133 -4.79 -2.83 8.95
CA ALA A 133 -4.38 -2.80 7.55
C ALA A 133 -3.19 -1.87 7.25
N TYR A 134 -2.89 -0.90 8.14
CA TYR A 134 -1.75 0.01 8.00
C TYR A 134 -0.57 -0.31 8.92
N THR A 135 -0.76 -1.03 10.03
CA THR A 135 0.32 -1.42 10.94
C THR A 135 0.90 -2.79 10.61
N THR A 136 0.07 -3.76 10.23
CA THR A 136 0.51 -5.12 9.89
C THR A 136 1.42 -5.22 8.65
N PRO A 137 1.45 -4.27 7.68
CA PRO A 137 2.45 -4.25 6.62
C PRO A 137 3.90 -4.22 7.12
N LEU A 138 4.17 -3.59 8.27
CA LEU A 138 5.50 -3.61 8.88
C LEU A 138 5.91 -5.04 9.25
N LEU A 139 4.99 -5.79 9.87
CA LEU A 139 5.22 -7.21 10.20
C LEU A 139 5.33 -8.07 8.94
N GLY A 140 4.48 -7.81 7.94
CA GLY A 140 4.50 -8.50 6.65
C GLY A 140 5.81 -8.32 5.90
N GLY A 141 6.38 -7.11 5.89
CA GLY A 141 7.69 -6.82 5.31
C GLY A 141 8.81 -7.55 6.06
N ILE A 142 8.86 -7.44 7.39
CA ILE A 142 9.88 -8.12 8.22
C ILE A 142 9.84 -9.65 8.01
N LEU A 143 8.65 -10.26 8.03
CA LEU A 143 8.50 -11.70 7.80
C LEU A 143 8.96 -12.13 6.41
N ALA A 144 8.66 -11.33 5.40
CA ALA A 144 9.08 -11.58 4.02
C ALA A 144 10.59 -11.47 3.87
N ASP A 145 11.19 -10.42 4.43
CA ASP A 145 12.62 -10.13 4.27
C ASP A 145 13.50 -11.10 5.09
N MET A 146 13.04 -11.55 6.26
CA MET A 146 13.87 -12.35 7.18
C MET A 146 13.68 -13.87 7.04
N ARG A 147 12.46 -14.35 6.73
CA ARG A 147 12.15 -15.78 6.87
C ARG A 147 11.45 -16.42 5.68
N TRP A 148 10.35 -15.82 5.20
CA TRP A 148 9.44 -16.51 4.29
C TRP A 148 9.67 -16.19 2.82
N GLY A 149 10.24 -15.01 2.52
CA GLY A 149 10.23 -14.44 1.17
C GLY A 149 8.85 -13.87 0.81
N LYS A 150 8.83 -12.95 -0.14
CA LYS A 150 7.64 -12.17 -0.50
C LYS A 150 6.47 -13.03 -0.95
N PHE A 151 6.73 -14.01 -1.85
CA PHE A 151 5.68 -14.88 -2.38
C PHE A 151 4.97 -15.69 -1.30
N LYS A 152 5.74 -16.35 -0.42
CA LYS A 152 5.16 -17.17 0.67
C LYS A 152 4.37 -16.32 1.64
N THR A 153 4.83 -15.10 1.95
CA THR A 153 4.12 -14.16 2.82
C THR A 153 2.78 -13.76 2.21
N ILE A 154 2.75 -13.45 0.89
CA ILE A 154 1.51 -13.19 0.16
C ILE A 154 0.59 -14.42 0.21
N ALA A 155 1.10 -15.63 -0.05
CA ALA A 155 0.29 -16.84 -0.06
C ALA A 155 -0.35 -17.15 1.31
N VAL A 156 0.40 -16.98 2.41
CA VAL A 156 -0.11 -17.12 3.77
C VAL A 156 -1.18 -16.05 4.07
N GLY A 157 -0.91 -14.79 3.73
CA GLY A 157 -1.90 -13.72 3.85
C GLY A 157 -3.18 -14.02 3.07
N THR A 158 -3.05 -14.55 1.85
CA THR A 158 -4.19 -14.97 1.02
C THR A 158 -5.01 -16.08 1.69
N GLY A 159 -4.37 -17.06 2.30
CA GLY A 159 -5.06 -18.13 3.04
C GLY A 159 -5.86 -17.58 4.24
N ILE A 160 -5.26 -16.68 5.02
CA ILE A 160 -5.92 -16.05 6.17
C ILE A 160 -7.11 -15.18 5.72
N ALA A 161 -6.93 -14.38 4.66
CA ALA A 161 -8.01 -13.57 4.10
C ALA A 161 -9.15 -14.43 3.53
N GLY A 162 -8.85 -15.58 2.93
CA GLY A 162 -9.87 -16.54 2.50
C GLY A 162 -10.77 -17.01 3.65
N ILE A 163 -10.18 -17.34 4.80
CA ILE A 163 -10.94 -17.66 6.02
C ILE A 163 -11.78 -16.47 6.48
N ALA A 164 -11.22 -15.25 6.43
CA ALA A 164 -11.93 -14.03 6.79
C ALA A 164 -13.18 -13.80 5.91
N HIS A 165 -13.09 -14.05 4.61
CA HIS A 165 -14.25 -13.98 3.70
C HIS A 165 -15.33 -14.99 4.04
N VAL A 166 -14.97 -16.24 4.33
CA VAL A 166 -15.92 -17.28 4.76
C VAL A 166 -16.64 -16.84 6.04
N LEU A 167 -15.91 -16.32 7.03
CA LEU A 167 -16.49 -15.81 8.27
C LEU A 167 -17.41 -14.60 8.04
N SER A 168 -17.05 -13.69 7.15
CA SER A 168 -17.86 -12.51 6.82
C SER A 168 -19.18 -12.90 6.16
N VAL A 169 -19.15 -13.83 5.20
CA VAL A 169 -20.36 -14.37 4.56
C VAL A 169 -21.21 -15.14 5.57
N TYR A 170 -20.58 -15.96 6.41
CA TYR A 170 -21.27 -16.71 7.47
C TYR A 170 -21.98 -15.78 8.45
N ALA A 171 -21.31 -14.70 8.90
CA ALA A 171 -21.89 -13.68 9.77
C ALA A 171 -23.13 -13.01 9.15
N ALA A 172 -23.17 -12.89 7.83
CA ALA A 172 -24.25 -12.23 7.11
C ALA A 172 -25.42 -13.16 6.73
N LEU A 173 -25.39 -14.44 7.12
CA LEU A 173 -26.52 -15.34 6.89
C LEU A 173 -27.77 -14.86 7.63
N PRO A 174 -28.94 -14.87 6.97
CA PRO A 174 -30.19 -14.40 7.58
C PRO A 174 -30.51 -15.04 8.93
N SER A 175 -30.20 -16.33 9.10
CA SER A 175 -30.38 -17.05 10.34
C SER A 175 -29.56 -16.48 11.51
N LEU A 176 -28.30 -16.13 11.26
CA LEU A 176 -27.45 -15.52 12.29
C LEU A 176 -27.84 -14.06 12.58
N LEU A 177 -28.22 -13.30 11.55
CA LEU A 177 -28.67 -11.93 11.72
C LEU A 177 -29.92 -11.86 12.60
N GLN A 178 -30.89 -12.72 12.36
CA GLN A 178 -32.15 -12.77 13.10
C GLN A 178 -32.00 -13.30 14.54
N ASN A 179 -31.06 -14.23 14.76
CA ASN A 179 -30.79 -14.82 16.09
C ASN A 179 -29.77 -14.01 16.92
N GLY A 180 -29.22 -12.90 16.39
CA GLY A 180 -28.22 -12.08 17.08
C GLY A 180 -26.82 -12.70 17.19
N GLY A 181 -26.54 -13.81 16.50
CA GLY A 181 -25.26 -14.52 16.54
C GLY A 181 -24.19 -13.97 15.58
N ALA A 182 -24.49 -12.97 14.81
CA ALA A 182 -23.65 -12.49 13.71
C ALA A 182 -22.36 -11.73 14.14
N PHE A 183 -22.36 -11.14 15.34
CA PHE A 183 -21.27 -10.24 15.76
C PHE A 183 -19.92 -10.95 15.89
N VAL A 184 -19.86 -12.12 16.53
CA VAL A 184 -18.58 -12.82 16.77
C VAL A 184 -17.89 -13.25 15.49
N PRO A 185 -18.56 -13.98 14.56
CA PRO A 185 -17.93 -14.35 13.30
C PRO A 185 -17.56 -13.12 12.43
N PHE A 186 -18.36 -12.06 12.47
CA PHE A 186 -18.02 -10.79 11.81
C PHE A 186 -16.75 -10.17 12.38
N LEU A 187 -16.64 -10.06 13.71
CA LEU A 187 -15.46 -9.47 14.36
C LEU A 187 -14.19 -10.28 14.04
N LEU A 188 -14.26 -11.61 14.10
CA LEU A 188 -13.13 -12.46 13.72
C LEU A 188 -12.77 -12.28 12.25
N GLY A 189 -13.75 -12.23 11.35
CA GLY A 189 -13.53 -11.94 9.93
C GLY A 189 -12.84 -10.60 9.70
N LEU A 190 -13.31 -9.54 10.38
CA LEU A 190 -12.72 -8.19 10.30
C LEU A 190 -11.25 -8.18 10.76
N LEU A 191 -10.94 -8.79 11.91
CA LEU A 191 -9.58 -8.83 12.45
C LEU A 191 -8.63 -9.62 11.55
N LEU A 192 -9.07 -10.79 11.06
CA LEU A 192 -8.29 -11.60 10.14
C LEU A 192 -8.08 -10.90 8.79
N LEU A 193 -9.10 -10.24 8.25
CA LEU A 193 -8.99 -9.51 6.98
C LEU A 193 -8.04 -8.33 7.10
N GLY A 194 -8.17 -7.52 8.16
CA GLY A 194 -7.29 -6.39 8.43
C GLY A 194 -5.83 -6.82 8.64
N GLY A 195 -5.62 -7.90 9.39
CA GLY A 195 -4.29 -8.46 9.63
C GLY A 195 -3.64 -9.05 8.38
N SER A 196 -4.40 -9.81 7.60
CA SER A 196 -3.91 -10.43 6.36
C SER A 196 -3.59 -9.43 5.26
N ALA A 197 -4.34 -8.33 5.17
CA ALA A 197 -4.09 -7.27 4.21
C ALA A 197 -2.65 -6.72 4.34
N GLY A 198 -2.11 -6.65 5.56
CA GLY A 198 -0.74 -6.22 5.78
C GLY A 198 0.31 -7.19 5.23
N LEU A 199 0.10 -8.50 5.35
CA LEU A 199 1.00 -9.51 4.80
C LEU A 199 1.06 -9.42 3.27
N ILE A 200 -0.03 -9.09 2.64
CA ILE A 200 -0.18 -9.00 1.19
C ILE A 200 0.37 -7.66 0.68
N LYS A 201 -0.13 -6.54 1.21
CA LYS A 201 0.17 -5.17 0.77
C LYS A 201 1.66 -4.85 0.72
N ALA A 202 2.40 -5.22 1.77
CA ALA A 202 3.82 -4.91 1.87
C ALA A 202 4.65 -5.56 0.76
N ASN A 203 4.17 -6.65 0.17
CA ASN A 203 4.95 -7.52 -0.67
C ASN A 203 4.58 -7.48 -2.16
N ILE A 204 3.36 -7.05 -2.53
CA ILE A 204 2.91 -7.07 -3.93
C ILE A 204 3.69 -6.09 -4.80
N ALA A 205 3.81 -4.83 -4.42
CA ALA A 205 4.52 -3.84 -5.22
C ALA A 205 6.01 -4.19 -5.40
N PRO A 206 6.76 -4.60 -4.35
CA PRO A 206 8.13 -5.05 -4.51
C PRO A 206 8.28 -6.28 -5.41
N ILE A 207 7.47 -7.33 -5.23
CA ILE A 207 7.58 -8.54 -6.06
C ILE A 207 7.22 -8.25 -7.52
N MET A 208 6.31 -7.31 -7.78
CA MET A 208 5.94 -6.87 -9.11
C MET A 208 7.10 -6.12 -9.81
N ALA A 209 7.80 -5.23 -9.08
CA ALA A 209 8.97 -4.53 -9.59
C ALA A 209 10.15 -5.48 -9.87
N GLU A 210 10.33 -6.51 -9.04
CA GLU A 210 11.38 -7.53 -9.19
C GLU A 210 11.22 -8.41 -10.43
N GLN A 211 10.04 -8.41 -11.07
CA GLN A 211 9.86 -9.14 -12.33
C GLN A 211 10.63 -8.50 -13.48
N TYR A 212 11.02 -7.24 -13.40
CA TYR A 212 11.89 -6.59 -14.38
C TYR A 212 13.35 -6.83 -14.05
N ILE A 213 13.97 -7.72 -14.79
CA ILE A 213 15.34 -8.23 -14.52
C ILE A 213 16.43 -7.17 -14.72
N PRO A 214 16.45 -6.32 -15.80
CA PRO A 214 17.52 -5.37 -16.02
C PRO A 214 17.69 -4.40 -14.83
N LEU A 215 18.89 -4.37 -14.24
CA LEU A 215 19.22 -3.53 -13.09
C LEU A 215 19.75 -2.14 -13.47
N SER A 216 20.10 -1.94 -14.73
CA SER A 216 20.59 -0.67 -15.28
C SER A 216 20.02 -0.44 -16.67
N ASP A 217 20.16 0.78 -17.15
CA ASP A 217 19.82 1.17 -18.51
C ASP A 217 20.70 0.44 -19.53
N TYR A 218 20.14 0.14 -20.69
CA TYR A 218 20.86 -0.49 -21.80
C TYR A 218 20.40 0.06 -23.14
N VAL A 219 21.28 0.00 -24.14
CA VAL A 219 21.00 0.45 -25.52
C VAL A 219 20.40 -0.71 -26.31
N GLU A 220 19.28 -0.46 -26.97
CA GLU A 220 18.63 -1.39 -27.88
C GLU A 220 18.36 -0.74 -29.23
N THR A 221 18.47 -1.53 -30.31
CA THR A 221 18.09 -1.08 -31.64
C THR A 221 16.66 -1.58 -31.94
N LEU A 222 15.74 -0.65 -32.13
CA LEU A 222 14.35 -0.97 -32.47
C LEU A 222 14.24 -1.56 -33.89
N PRO A 223 13.14 -2.23 -34.23
CA PRO A 223 12.91 -2.79 -35.57
C PRO A 223 12.98 -1.78 -36.70
N ASN A 224 12.78 -0.50 -36.42
CA ASN A 224 12.91 0.60 -37.37
C ASN A 224 14.37 1.09 -37.57
N GLY A 225 15.36 0.43 -36.92
CA GLY A 225 16.77 0.81 -36.97
C GLY A 225 17.18 1.94 -36.00
N GLU A 226 16.25 2.55 -35.28
CA GLU A 226 16.56 3.58 -34.28
C GLU A 226 17.20 2.97 -33.04
N LYS A 227 18.31 3.57 -32.58
CA LYS A 227 18.93 3.20 -31.30
C LYS A 227 18.28 4.03 -30.19
N VAL A 228 17.80 3.35 -29.17
CA VAL A 228 17.16 3.94 -27.99
C VAL A 228 17.79 3.41 -26.71
N ILE A 229 17.64 4.17 -25.62
CA ILE A 229 17.99 3.71 -24.27
C ILE A 229 16.73 3.15 -23.63
N LYS A 230 16.78 1.87 -23.26
CA LYS A 230 15.78 1.24 -22.38
C LYS A 230 16.06 1.68 -20.96
N ASP A 231 15.24 2.60 -20.50
CA ASP A 231 15.35 3.24 -19.19
C ASP A 231 14.65 2.38 -18.13
N ARG A 232 15.42 1.97 -17.11
CA ARG A 232 14.92 1.15 -16.01
C ARG A 232 13.90 1.89 -15.17
N GLU A 233 14.18 3.15 -14.83
CA GLU A 233 13.30 3.95 -13.98
C GLU A 233 11.94 4.17 -14.66
N ALA A 234 11.94 4.54 -15.94
CA ALA A 234 10.72 4.68 -16.74
C ALA A 234 9.94 3.35 -16.83
N THR A 235 10.63 2.21 -16.88
CA THR A 235 9.99 0.89 -16.89
C THR A 235 9.34 0.57 -15.56
N ILE A 236 10.05 0.78 -14.45
CA ILE A 236 9.49 0.59 -13.10
C ILE A 236 8.30 1.52 -12.88
N GLN A 237 8.39 2.77 -13.34
CA GLN A 237 7.26 3.71 -13.27
C GLN A 237 6.03 3.19 -14.05
N LYS A 238 6.23 2.58 -15.21
CA LYS A 238 5.15 1.94 -15.99
C LYS A 238 4.53 0.76 -15.23
N ILE A 239 5.35 -0.08 -14.59
CA ILE A 239 4.90 -1.17 -13.74
C ILE A 239 4.09 -0.64 -12.55
N MET A 240 4.58 0.38 -11.86
CA MET A 240 3.88 1.00 -10.73
C MET A 240 2.59 1.70 -11.16
N SER A 241 2.53 2.22 -12.38
CA SER A 241 1.29 2.78 -12.95
C SER A 241 0.23 1.69 -13.18
N ALA A 242 0.63 0.49 -13.65
CA ALA A 242 -0.27 -0.66 -13.77
C ALA A 242 -0.75 -1.13 -12.38
N TYR A 243 0.15 -1.19 -11.39
CA TYR A 243 -0.18 -1.48 -10.00
C TYR A 243 -1.25 -0.51 -9.46
N TYR A 244 -1.02 0.80 -9.62
CA TYR A 244 -1.97 1.83 -9.17
C TYR A 244 -3.31 1.77 -9.92
N GLY A 245 -3.27 1.49 -11.22
CA GLY A 245 -4.47 1.25 -12.04
C GLY A 245 -5.30 0.08 -11.50
N SER A 246 -4.65 -1.02 -11.12
CA SER A 246 -5.29 -2.20 -10.54
C SER A 246 -5.99 -1.90 -9.21
N ILE A 247 -5.39 -1.07 -8.35
CA ILE A 247 -5.99 -0.62 -7.09
C ILE A 247 -7.32 0.09 -7.37
N ASN A 248 -7.33 1.03 -8.31
CA ASN A 248 -8.52 1.83 -8.60
C ASN A 248 -9.62 1.01 -9.28
N VAL A 249 -9.26 0.12 -10.21
CA VAL A 249 -10.23 -0.80 -10.83
C VAL A 249 -10.82 -1.74 -9.78
N GLY A 250 -10.00 -2.30 -8.88
CA GLY A 250 -10.48 -3.12 -7.75
C GLY A 250 -11.46 -2.37 -6.86
N ALA A 251 -11.13 -1.14 -6.49
CA ALA A 251 -12.02 -0.29 -5.68
C ALA A 251 -13.33 0.05 -6.40
N PHE A 252 -13.31 0.21 -7.73
CA PHE A 252 -14.52 0.42 -8.53
C PHE A 252 -15.43 -0.83 -8.54
N ILE A 253 -14.84 -2.02 -8.65
CA ILE A 253 -15.61 -3.29 -8.61
C ILE A 253 -16.34 -3.44 -7.27
N ALA A 254 -15.78 -2.90 -6.17
CA ALA A 254 -16.40 -2.92 -4.85
C ALA A 254 -17.80 -2.26 -4.81
N ILE A 255 -18.11 -1.38 -5.76
CA ILE A 255 -19.44 -0.77 -5.89
C ILE A 255 -20.54 -1.83 -6.05
N SER A 256 -20.25 -2.97 -6.69
CA SER A 256 -21.21 -4.05 -6.83
C SER A 256 -21.71 -4.58 -5.48
N SER A 257 -20.85 -4.56 -4.46
CA SER A 257 -21.21 -4.99 -3.09
C SER A 257 -22.21 -4.05 -2.43
N THR A 258 -22.12 -2.74 -2.67
CA THR A 258 -23.07 -1.76 -2.10
C THR A 258 -24.47 -1.89 -2.70
N PHE A 259 -24.56 -2.21 -3.97
CA PHE A 259 -25.85 -2.52 -4.60
C PHE A 259 -26.43 -3.86 -4.12
N ALA A 260 -25.59 -4.89 -3.98
CA ALA A 260 -26.02 -6.18 -3.43
C ALA A 260 -26.54 -6.04 -1.99
N GLU A 261 -25.87 -5.25 -1.14
CA GLU A 261 -26.29 -4.93 0.21
C GLU A 261 -27.71 -4.34 0.23
N LYS A 262 -27.97 -3.33 -0.61
CA LYS A 262 -29.23 -2.61 -0.62
C LYS A 262 -30.37 -3.44 -1.17
N TYR A 263 -30.16 -4.21 -2.23
CA TYR A 263 -31.25 -4.87 -2.97
C TYR A 263 -31.43 -6.34 -2.63
N VAL A 264 -30.40 -7.02 -2.09
CA VAL A 264 -30.45 -8.46 -1.81
C VAL A 264 -30.13 -8.74 -0.33
N GLY A 265 -29.09 -8.11 0.21
CA GLY A 265 -28.67 -8.25 1.58
C GLY A 265 -27.16 -8.50 1.73
N PHE A 266 -26.72 -8.51 3.01
CA PHE A 266 -25.29 -8.56 3.32
C PHE A 266 -24.62 -9.88 2.94
N TRP A 267 -25.34 -11.00 2.92
CA TRP A 267 -24.74 -12.28 2.52
C TRP A 267 -24.16 -12.24 1.09
N LEU A 268 -24.91 -11.65 0.15
CA LEU A 268 -24.44 -11.51 -1.23
C LEU A 268 -23.38 -10.39 -1.33
N ALA A 269 -23.58 -9.30 -0.58
CA ALA A 269 -22.64 -8.19 -0.54
C ALA A 269 -21.22 -8.61 -0.09
N PHE A 270 -21.11 -9.51 0.90
CA PHE A 270 -19.84 -10.09 1.33
C PHE A 270 -19.36 -11.22 0.41
N LEU A 271 -20.28 -11.94 -0.22
CA LEU A 271 -19.94 -13.04 -1.12
C LEU A 271 -19.25 -12.56 -2.41
N ILE A 272 -19.71 -11.45 -3.01
CA ILE A 272 -19.14 -10.88 -4.24
C ILE A 272 -17.64 -10.62 -4.11
N PRO A 273 -17.15 -9.82 -3.15
CA PRO A 273 -15.72 -9.60 -2.98
C PRO A 273 -14.97 -10.88 -2.60
N GLY A 274 -15.60 -11.81 -1.87
CA GLY A 274 -15.04 -13.11 -1.57
C GLY A 274 -14.80 -13.98 -2.81
N LEU A 275 -15.73 -14.01 -3.75
CA LEU A 275 -15.58 -14.73 -5.02
C LEU A 275 -14.49 -14.12 -5.89
N ILE A 276 -14.41 -12.80 -5.96
CA ILE A 276 -13.34 -12.11 -6.69
C ILE A 276 -11.99 -12.41 -6.05
N PHE A 277 -11.93 -12.44 -4.72
CA PHE A 277 -10.72 -12.77 -3.98
C PHE A 277 -10.22 -14.20 -4.29
N LEU A 278 -11.10 -15.17 -4.51
CA LEU A 278 -10.72 -16.53 -4.89
C LEU A 278 -9.93 -16.63 -6.20
N ILE A 279 -9.97 -15.60 -7.06
CA ILE A 279 -9.13 -15.51 -8.26
C ILE A 279 -7.64 -15.41 -7.87
N MET A 280 -7.34 -14.77 -6.75
CA MET A 280 -5.99 -14.49 -6.27
C MET A 280 -5.14 -15.76 -6.04
N PRO A 281 -5.55 -16.74 -5.19
CA PRO A 281 -4.77 -17.96 -5.00
C PRO A 281 -4.59 -18.75 -6.31
N PHE A 282 -5.57 -18.72 -7.20
CA PHE A 282 -5.46 -19.37 -8.51
C PHE A 282 -4.38 -18.71 -9.38
N ILE A 283 -4.37 -17.39 -9.50
CA ILE A 283 -3.33 -16.67 -10.24
C ILE A 283 -1.96 -16.91 -9.60
N LEU A 284 -1.84 -16.81 -8.27
CA LEU A 284 -0.59 -17.06 -7.55
C LEU A 284 -0.04 -18.45 -7.85
N HIS A 285 -0.89 -19.48 -7.86
CA HIS A 285 -0.49 -20.84 -8.21
C HIS A 285 0.03 -20.95 -9.66
N LEU A 286 -0.65 -20.31 -10.62
CA LEU A 286 -0.25 -20.34 -12.03
C LEU A 286 1.05 -19.61 -12.32
N ILE A 287 1.31 -18.49 -11.65
CA ILE A 287 2.49 -17.68 -11.91
C ILE A 287 3.72 -18.15 -11.13
N TYR A 288 3.55 -18.88 -10.03
CA TYR A 288 4.64 -19.30 -9.16
C TYR A 288 5.87 -19.85 -9.89
N PRO A 289 5.75 -20.84 -10.82
CA PRO A 289 6.90 -21.41 -11.51
C PRO A 289 7.57 -20.45 -12.51
N LYS A 290 6.93 -19.31 -12.82
CA LYS A 290 7.39 -18.35 -13.84
C LYS A 290 7.85 -17.04 -13.22
N LEU A 291 7.75 -16.90 -11.90
CA LEU A 291 8.25 -15.72 -11.19
C LEU A 291 9.77 -15.69 -11.19
N VAL A 292 10.31 -14.49 -11.38
CA VAL A 292 11.71 -14.24 -11.07
C VAL A 292 11.91 -14.45 -9.57
N PRO A 293 12.86 -15.32 -9.17
CA PRO A 293 13.11 -15.58 -7.76
C PRO A 293 13.53 -14.29 -7.05
N SER A 294 12.82 -13.94 -5.99
CA SER A 294 13.23 -12.87 -5.09
C SER A 294 14.55 -13.21 -4.40
N ARG A 295 15.34 -12.20 -4.01
CA ARG A 295 16.55 -12.43 -3.20
C ARG A 295 16.19 -13.27 -1.98
N ARG A 296 17.13 -14.14 -1.61
CA ARG A 296 16.96 -14.98 -0.42
C ARG A 296 16.77 -14.07 0.81
N PRO A 297 15.86 -14.42 1.73
CA PRO A 297 15.72 -13.70 2.99
C PRO A 297 17.06 -13.66 3.74
N SER A 298 17.51 -12.48 4.12
CA SER A 298 18.80 -12.33 4.82
C SER A 298 18.75 -11.30 5.95
N SER A 299 18.28 -10.09 5.66
CA SER A 299 18.10 -9.00 6.62
C SER A 299 16.85 -8.23 6.25
N SER A 300 16.25 -7.56 7.24
CA SER A 300 15.13 -6.67 6.98
C SER A 300 15.62 -5.23 6.93
N THR A 301 15.29 -4.53 5.85
CA THR A 301 15.57 -3.10 5.71
C THR A 301 15.07 -2.28 6.90
N LEU A 302 13.93 -2.67 7.50
CA LEU A 302 13.40 -2.01 8.69
C LEU A 302 14.29 -2.22 9.92
N ILE A 303 14.82 -3.42 10.11
CA ILE A 303 15.73 -3.73 11.22
C ILE A 303 17.07 -3.04 11.01
N ASP A 304 17.60 -3.05 9.79
CA ASP A 304 18.84 -2.35 9.45
C ASP A 304 18.66 -0.84 9.66
N THR A 305 17.54 -0.25 9.25
CA THR A 305 17.21 1.15 9.54
C THR A 305 17.10 1.43 11.04
N TYR A 306 16.52 0.52 11.82
CA TYR A 306 16.48 0.65 13.28
C TYR A 306 17.88 0.65 13.90
N HIS A 307 18.79 -0.23 13.46
CA HIS A 307 20.17 -0.24 13.92
C HIS A 307 20.91 1.04 13.52
N GLN A 308 20.73 1.52 12.30
CA GLN A 308 21.28 2.80 11.83
C GLN A 308 20.75 3.97 12.66
N ALA A 309 19.44 3.99 12.94
CA ALA A 309 18.81 4.98 13.81
C ALA A 309 19.43 4.99 15.21
N ARG A 310 19.55 3.82 15.83
CA ARG A 310 20.15 3.67 17.16
C ARG A 310 21.59 4.17 17.19
N THR A 311 22.38 3.85 16.17
CA THR A 311 23.76 4.29 16.05
C THR A 311 23.84 5.81 15.86
N TYR A 312 23.00 6.38 15.00
CA TYR A 312 22.94 7.81 14.74
C TYR A 312 22.61 8.61 16.02
N PHE A 313 21.58 8.22 16.76
CA PHE A 313 21.21 8.89 18.02
C PHE A 313 22.21 8.64 19.14
N SER A 314 22.92 7.51 19.14
CA SER A 314 23.97 7.23 20.10
C SER A 314 25.25 8.03 19.81
N SER A 315 25.61 8.23 18.54
CA SER A 315 26.80 8.99 18.15
C SER A 315 26.58 10.50 18.22
N SER A 316 25.35 10.97 18.05
CA SER A 316 25.01 12.40 18.18
C SER A 316 25.29 12.97 19.59
N GLN A 317 25.29 12.12 20.62
CA GLN A 317 25.72 12.54 21.98
C GLN A 317 27.25 12.71 22.10
N HIS A 318 28.04 12.05 21.25
CA HIS A 318 29.51 12.16 21.29
C HIS A 318 30.07 13.23 20.36
N THR A 319 29.35 13.65 19.33
CA THR A 319 29.83 14.64 18.35
C THR A 319 29.66 16.08 18.85
N GLN A 320 28.80 16.34 19.81
CA GLN A 320 28.64 17.65 20.43
C GLN A 320 29.86 18.07 21.26
N TYR A 321 30.70 17.11 21.69
CA TYR A 321 31.95 17.39 22.44
C TYR A 321 33.18 17.60 21.55
N LYS A 322 33.11 17.37 20.24
CA LYS A 322 34.24 17.47 19.29
C LYS A 322 34.23 18.68 18.38
N LEU A 323 33.18 19.47 18.36
CA LEU A 323 33.06 20.66 17.48
C LEU A 323 33.64 21.95 18.12
N GLU A 324 34.25 21.89 19.30
CA GLU A 324 34.88 23.04 19.94
C GLU A 324 36.44 23.10 19.80
N GLU A 325 37.05 22.13 19.09
CA GLU A 325 38.54 22.03 19.15
C GLU A 325 39.25 21.90 17.79
N ASP A 326 38.63 22.10 16.64
CA ASP A 326 39.41 22.08 15.39
C ASP A 326 38.84 23.03 14.28
N ASP A 327 39.30 24.27 14.37
CA ASP A 327 39.06 25.34 13.42
C ASP A 327 40.17 25.38 12.37
N SER A 328 40.51 24.25 11.78
CA SER A 328 41.39 24.24 10.60
C SER A 328 41.27 22.90 9.87
N ILE A 329 40.62 22.89 8.70
CA ILE A 329 41.03 22.19 7.47
C ILE A 329 39.96 22.39 6.39
N GLU A 330 40.39 23.00 5.36
CA GLU A 330 40.03 23.15 3.94
C GLU A 330 38.81 22.36 3.36
N HIS A 331 38.16 23.10 2.48
CA HIS A 331 37.20 22.71 1.44
C HIS A 331 37.51 21.38 0.76
N GLY A 332 36.67 20.39 1.01
CA GLY A 332 36.46 19.19 0.22
C GLY A 332 34.97 19.03 -0.06
N ASP A 333 34.57 19.32 -1.29
CA ASP A 333 33.26 19.17 -1.87
C ASP A 333 32.87 17.67 -1.79
N HIS A 334 31.82 17.35 -1.13
CA HIS A 334 30.91 16.19 -0.98
C HIS A 334 30.60 15.96 0.49
N THR A 335 29.62 16.69 1.00
CA THR A 335 28.94 16.34 2.27
C THR A 335 28.15 15.03 2.03
N ASP A 336 28.80 13.90 2.29
CA ASP A 336 28.10 12.63 2.50
C ASP A 336 27.28 12.74 3.81
N GLU A 337 26.13 13.42 3.73
CA GLU A 337 25.13 13.31 4.79
C GLU A 337 24.86 11.82 5.01
N PRO A 338 24.96 11.32 6.25
CA PRO A 338 24.70 9.92 6.52
C PRO A 338 23.33 9.56 5.99
N GLU A 339 23.24 8.42 5.28
CA GLU A 339 22.02 7.96 4.59
C GLU A 339 20.76 8.05 5.49
N PHE A 340 20.94 7.86 6.78
CA PHE A 340 19.90 8.01 7.80
C PHE A 340 19.42 9.47 7.97
N GLY A 341 20.28 10.48 7.78
CA GLY A 341 19.88 11.90 7.80
C GLY A 341 18.86 12.23 6.69
N LYS A 342 19.06 11.67 5.50
CA LYS A 342 18.11 11.80 4.37
C LYS A 342 16.76 11.15 4.69
N ILE A 343 16.76 10.00 5.39
CA ILE A 343 15.53 9.34 5.85
C ILE A 343 14.77 10.22 6.84
N ILE A 344 15.45 10.84 7.82
CA ILE A 344 14.82 11.75 8.79
C ILE A 344 14.19 12.97 8.08
N GLN A 345 14.87 13.56 7.10
CA GLN A 345 14.32 14.68 6.34
C GLN A 345 13.04 14.28 5.58
N ALA A 346 13.04 13.10 4.96
CA ALA A 346 11.84 12.53 4.34
C ALA A 346 10.71 12.32 5.36
N CYS A 347 11.01 11.76 6.55
CA CYS A 347 10.03 11.55 7.61
C CYS A 347 9.40 12.86 8.11
N LYS A 348 10.16 13.96 8.19
CA LYS A 348 9.62 15.29 8.52
C LYS A 348 8.55 15.74 7.52
N PHE A 349 8.77 15.52 6.24
CA PHE A 349 7.78 15.83 5.21
C PHE A 349 6.52 14.95 5.36
N PHE A 350 6.69 13.65 5.60
CA PHE A 350 5.58 12.73 5.75
C PHE A 350 4.78 12.91 7.04
N SER A 351 5.31 13.61 8.06
CA SER A 351 4.57 13.88 9.30
C SER A 351 3.29 14.68 9.07
N PHE A 352 3.24 15.54 8.04
CA PHE A 352 2.03 16.28 7.66
C PHE A 352 0.89 15.35 7.18
N PHE A 353 1.23 14.19 6.61
CA PHE A 353 0.23 13.21 6.18
C PHE A 353 -0.50 12.53 7.34
N VAL A 354 0.07 12.56 8.56
CA VAL A 354 -0.62 12.05 9.75
C VAL A 354 -1.89 12.86 10.00
N VAL A 355 -1.80 14.19 9.95
CA VAL A 355 -2.96 15.08 10.12
C VAL A 355 -3.98 14.87 9.01
N TYR A 356 -3.51 14.74 7.76
CA TYR A 356 -4.38 14.44 6.62
C TYR A 356 -5.11 13.11 6.81
N ASN A 357 -4.41 12.04 7.19
CA ASN A 357 -5.02 10.72 7.37
C ASN A 357 -6.01 10.66 8.54
N ILE A 358 -5.81 11.45 9.59
CA ILE A 358 -6.81 11.59 10.68
C ILE A 358 -8.10 12.19 10.11
N ALA A 359 -7.98 13.23 9.30
CA ALA A 359 -9.13 13.87 8.66
C ALA A 359 -9.81 12.94 7.64
N ASP A 360 -9.06 12.28 6.77
CA ASP A 360 -9.60 11.43 5.69
C ASP A 360 -10.13 10.09 6.21
N GLY A 361 -9.34 9.37 7.04
CA GLY A 361 -9.69 8.03 7.52
C GLY A 361 -10.81 7.98 8.54
N GLY A 362 -10.91 8.96 9.42
CA GLY A 362 -11.96 9.05 10.45
C GLY A 362 -13.33 9.38 9.88
N LEU A 363 -13.40 9.96 8.69
CA LEU A 363 -14.61 10.49 8.10
C LEU A 363 -15.40 9.52 7.24
N ASN A 364 -14.80 8.46 6.71
CA ASN A 364 -15.52 7.54 5.82
C ASN A 364 -16.78 6.94 6.44
N ALA A 365 -16.72 6.48 7.69
CA ALA A 365 -17.90 5.98 8.39
C ALA A 365 -18.93 7.08 8.66
N LEU A 366 -18.46 8.30 8.98
CA LEU A 366 -19.31 9.47 9.21
C LEU A 366 -20.01 9.92 7.93
N LEU A 367 -19.31 9.96 6.80
CA LEU A 367 -19.87 10.31 5.49
C LEU A 367 -20.90 9.29 5.03
N THR A 368 -20.66 7.99 5.21
CA THR A 368 -21.64 6.94 4.92
C THR A 368 -22.88 7.08 5.79
N SER A 369 -22.72 7.40 7.08
CA SER A 369 -23.84 7.64 7.98
C SER A 369 -24.62 8.91 7.60
N LEU A 370 -23.91 9.98 7.24
CA LEU A 370 -24.51 11.24 6.75
C LEU A 370 -25.32 10.98 5.47
N ALA A 371 -24.75 10.30 4.49
CA ALA A 371 -25.44 9.93 3.25
C ALA A 371 -26.70 9.07 3.51
N GLY A 372 -26.65 8.18 4.52
CA GLY A 372 -27.81 7.40 4.95
C GLY A 372 -28.92 8.20 5.62
N SER A 373 -28.67 9.47 5.97
CA SER A 373 -29.68 10.40 6.48
C SER A 373 -30.31 11.28 5.39
N MET A 374 -29.84 11.16 4.14
CA MET A 374 -30.33 11.91 2.97
C MET A 374 -31.29 11.04 2.13
N THR A 375 -32.12 11.69 1.30
CA THR A 375 -32.92 11.00 0.31
C THR A 375 -32.03 10.62 -0.88
N THR A 376 -31.80 9.33 -1.10
CA THR A 376 -30.84 8.85 -2.08
C THR A 376 -31.47 8.39 -3.42
N ASN A 377 -32.80 8.41 -3.55
CA ASN A 377 -33.55 8.01 -4.75
C ASN A 377 -33.13 6.65 -5.31
N GLY A 378 -32.91 5.67 -4.42
CA GLY A 378 -32.51 4.32 -4.81
C GLY A 378 -30.98 4.06 -4.83
N VAL A 379 -30.12 5.07 -4.81
CA VAL A 379 -28.68 4.88 -4.71
C VAL A 379 -28.31 4.41 -3.30
N PRO A 380 -27.40 3.41 -3.14
CA PRO A 380 -26.89 3.05 -1.82
C PRO A 380 -26.14 4.22 -1.17
N ASN A 381 -26.28 4.38 0.14
CA ASN A 381 -25.65 5.48 0.88
C ASN A 381 -24.12 5.34 0.97
N ASP A 382 -23.61 4.14 0.97
CA ASP A 382 -22.19 3.81 0.98
C ASP A 382 -21.52 3.92 -0.42
N PHE A 383 -22.32 4.02 -1.50
CA PHE A 383 -21.83 4.30 -2.85
C PHE A 383 -20.96 5.57 -2.91
N LEU A 384 -21.30 6.59 -2.12
CA LEU A 384 -20.56 7.86 -2.10
C LEU A 384 -19.10 7.66 -1.64
N GLY A 385 -18.84 6.73 -0.71
CA GLY A 385 -17.48 6.36 -0.32
C GLY A 385 -16.65 5.76 -1.47
N HIS A 386 -17.29 5.10 -2.41
CA HIS A 386 -16.66 4.51 -3.59
C HIS A 386 -16.57 5.46 -4.80
N ALA A 387 -17.13 6.67 -4.72
CA ALA A 387 -16.98 7.68 -5.77
C ALA A 387 -15.53 8.19 -5.92
N ASN A 388 -14.73 8.13 -4.86
CA ASN A 388 -13.33 8.57 -4.88
C ASN A 388 -12.48 7.83 -5.94
N PRO A 389 -12.42 6.48 -6.02
CA PRO A 389 -11.71 5.79 -7.08
C PRO A 389 -12.19 6.16 -8.50
N LEU A 390 -13.49 6.38 -8.68
CA LEU A 390 -14.04 6.81 -9.97
C LEU A 390 -13.49 8.18 -10.37
N ILE A 391 -13.52 9.14 -9.43
CA ILE A 391 -12.99 10.48 -9.66
C ILE A 391 -11.49 10.43 -9.99
N ILE A 392 -10.71 9.57 -9.31
CA ILE A 392 -9.28 9.40 -9.57
C ILE A 392 -9.05 8.89 -11.00
N VAL A 393 -9.76 7.85 -11.43
CA VAL A 393 -9.63 7.25 -12.77
C VAL A 393 -9.94 8.27 -13.87
N VAL A 394 -10.93 9.13 -13.65
CA VAL A 394 -11.30 10.20 -14.61
C VAL A 394 -10.33 11.39 -14.52
N SER A 395 -9.94 11.78 -13.31
CA SER A 395 -9.13 13.00 -13.10
C SER A 395 -7.70 12.85 -13.58
N ILE A 396 -7.07 11.66 -13.43
CA ILE A 396 -5.66 11.47 -13.83
C ILE A 396 -5.43 11.73 -15.31
N PRO A 397 -6.21 11.17 -16.26
CA PRO A 397 -6.07 11.48 -17.68
C PRO A 397 -6.30 12.97 -17.98
N LEU A 398 -7.28 13.60 -17.31
CA LEU A 398 -7.57 15.02 -17.50
C LEU A 398 -6.40 15.90 -17.01
N LEU A 399 -5.86 15.61 -15.85
CA LEU A 399 -4.69 16.33 -15.30
C LEU A 399 -3.46 16.18 -16.21
N ASN A 400 -3.19 14.96 -16.68
CA ASN A 400 -2.04 14.68 -17.54
C ASN A 400 -2.15 15.30 -18.92
N ARG A 401 -3.36 15.34 -19.50
CA ARG A 401 -3.56 15.83 -20.87
C ARG A 401 -3.78 17.32 -20.95
N TYR A 402 -4.37 17.95 -19.94
CA TYR A 402 -4.77 19.36 -20.01
C TYR A 402 -4.06 20.21 -18.96
N VAL A 403 -4.10 19.82 -17.69
CA VAL A 403 -3.66 20.69 -16.58
C VAL A 403 -2.14 20.80 -16.53
N TYR A 404 -1.41 19.71 -16.56
CA TYR A 404 0.06 19.74 -16.51
C TYR A 404 0.68 20.37 -17.75
N PRO A 405 0.23 20.09 -18.99
CA PRO A 405 0.71 20.78 -20.19
C PRO A 405 0.41 22.29 -20.17
N TYR A 406 -0.76 22.70 -19.66
CA TYR A 406 -1.11 24.11 -19.51
C TYR A 406 -0.14 24.87 -18.59
N PHE A 407 0.19 24.31 -17.42
CA PHE A 407 1.18 24.91 -16.52
C PHE A 407 2.58 24.91 -17.13
N ALA A 408 2.98 23.84 -17.81
CA ALA A 408 4.26 23.75 -18.52
C ALA A 408 4.36 24.81 -19.63
N ALA A 409 3.32 24.99 -20.44
CA ALA A 409 3.28 26.02 -21.50
C ALA A 409 3.41 27.44 -20.94
N ARG A 410 2.90 27.68 -19.73
CA ARG A 410 3.04 28.98 -19.04
C ARG A 410 4.33 29.11 -18.21
N ARG A 411 5.24 28.13 -18.29
CA ARG A 411 6.49 28.07 -17.50
C ARG A 411 6.25 28.14 -15.98
N ILE A 412 5.08 27.69 -15.51
CA ILE A 412 4.78 27.62 -14.08
C ILE A 412 5.29 26.27 -13.56
N ALA A 413 6.31 26.32 -12.68
CA ALA A 413 6.83 25.12 -12.04
C ALA A 413 5.80 24.55 -11.03
N PHE A 414 5.01 23.56 -11.48
CA PHE A 414 4.03 22.87 -10.66
C PHE A 414 4.62 21.54 -10.15
N GLY A 415 5.64 21.66 -9.28
CA GLY A 415 6.36 20.53 -8.70
C GLY A 415 5.54 19.68 -7.71
N PRO A 416 6.07 18.54 -7.25
CA PRO A 416 5.35 17.60 -6.36
C PRO A 416 4.80 18.26 -5.09
N VAL A 417 5.59 19.10 -4.42
CA VAL A 417 5.18 19.79 -3.18
C VAL A 417 3.96 20.67 -3.40
N LYS A 418 3.95 21.46 -4.50
CA LYS A 418 2.80 22.32 -4.83
C LYS A 418 1.54 21.50 -5.10
N ARG A 419 1.66 20.31 -5.71
CA ARG A 419 0.53 19.40 -5.93
C ARG A 419 -0.03 18.90 -4.61
N VAL A 420 0.81 18.55 -3.65
CA VAL A 420 0.41 18.14 -2.31
C VAL A 420 -0.33 19.27 -1.59
N ILE A 421 0.20 20.51 -1.62
CA ILE A 421 -0.44 21.68 -1.00
C ILE A 421 -1.83 21.92 -1.59
N VAL A 422 -1.97 21.89 -2.92
CA VAL A 422 -3.28 22.04 -3.58
C VAL A 422 -4.23 20.90 -3.16
N GLY A 423 -3.73 19.67 -3.05
CA GLY A 423 -4.52 18.54 -2.54
C GLY A 423 -5.05 18.77 -1.13
N PHE A 424 -4.22 19.24 -0.20
CA PHE A 424 -4.65 19.57 1.17
C PHE A 424 -5.70 20.70 1.21
N LEU A 425 -5.52 21.74 0.37
CA LEU A 425 -6.52 22.83 0.28
C LEU A 425 -7.86 22.33 -0.24
N LEU A 426 -7.87 21.49 -1.26
CA LEU A 426 -9.09 20.88 -1.80
C LEU A 426 -9.78 19.97 -0.76
N ALA A 427 -8.99 19.19 0.00
CA ALA A 427 -9.52 18.37 1.09
C ALA A 427 -10.17 19.25 2.17
N ALA A 428 -9.54 20.35 2.59
CA ALA A 428 -10.08 21.28 3.57
C ALA A 428 -11.40 21.91 3.09
N VAL A 429 -11.48 22.29 1.80
CA VAL A 429 -12.74 22.79 1.21
C VAL A 429 -13.83 21.72 1.20
N GLY A 430 -13.48 20.47 0.85
CA GLY A 430 -14.41 19.34 0.90
C GLY A 430 -14.97 19.10 2.30
N MET A 431 -14.12 19.21 3.31
CA MET A 431 -14.51 19.08 4.73
C MET A 431 -15.46 20.18 5.18
N ALA A 432 -15.16 21.45 4.84
CA ALA A 432 -16.03 22.57 5.12
C ALA A 432 -17.39 22.38 4.45
N TRP A 433 -17.41 21.89 3.22
CA TRP A 433 -18.65 21.60 2.50
C TRP A 433 -19.48 20.50 3.18
N ALA A 434 -18.83 19.41 3.63
CA ALA A 434 -19.51 18.34 4.38
C ALA A 434 -20.13 18.86 5.68
N ALA A 435 -19.45 19.75 6.41
CA ALA A 435 -19.97 20.39 7.62
C ALA A 435 -21.20 21.27 7.33
N ILE A 436 -21.20 22.02 6.23
CA ILE A 436 -22.36 22.84 5.80
C ILE A 436 -23.56 21.95 5.49
N ILE A 437 -23.34 20.85 4.75
CA ILE A 437 -24.41 19.88 4.44
C ILE A 437 -24.98 19.29 5.72
N GLN A 438 -24.12 18.87 6.66
CA GLN A 438 -24.56 18.32 7.95
C GLN A 438 -25.40 19.33 8.72
N HIS A 439 -24.99 20.59 8.77
CA HIS A 439 -25.73 21.64 9.42
C HIS A 439 -27.12 21.84 8.78
N ALA A 440 -27.17 21.86 7.44
CA ALA A 440 -28.44 22.00 6.71
C ALA A 440 -29.41 20.82 6.97
N ILE A 441 -28.90 19.58 7.04
CA ILE A 441 -29.71 18.39 7.34
C ILE A 441 -30.31 18.47 8.73
N VAL A 442 -29.52 18.88 9.74
CA VAL A 442 -30.00 19.01 11.13
C VAL A 442 -31.01 20.11 11.24
N HIS A 443 -30.83 21.25 10.55
CA HIS A 443 -31.72 22.38 10.60
C HIS A 443 -33.07 22.13 9.91
N ASN A 444 -33.06 21.44 8.78
CA ASN A 444 -34.28 21.13 8.03
C ASN A 444 -35.10 19.95 8.60
N ARG A 445 -34.56 19.24 9.62
CA ARG A 445 -35.30 18.19 10.36
C ARG A 445 -36.12 18.74 11.54
N LYS A 446 -35.99 20.04 11.86
CA LYS A 446 -36.82 20.75 12.82
C LYS A 446 -38.01 21.38 12.10
#